data_33285fa4be28f8a66cfd4f8e55397e42
#
_entry.id   33285fa4be28f8a66cfd4f8e55397e42
#
_cell.length_a   1.000
_cell.length_b   1.000
_cell.length_c   1.000
_cell.angle_alpha   90.00
_cell.angle_beta   90.00
_cell.angle_gamma   90.00
#
_symmetry.space_group_name_H-M   'P 1'
#
loop_
_entity.id
_entity.type
_entity.pdbx_description
1 polymer ?
#
loop_
_entity_poly.entity_id
_entity_poly.type
_entity_poly.pdbx_seq_one_letter_code
_entity_poly.pdbx_strand_id
1 'polypeptide(L)'
;PQIRHRVLESGDGLEVVELGCPAEHETLADHTMPLPTGRLLPDKDFGGQRFVFHDASEADWHPWRFDGFEYRDIGIGRVTDGLAGVRVARPAGALATPRSSHDAEFVFGFVLSGSCRLDVDGRAPEEMVEGDTFVIPRGLAYALTDCTVDFQLLDVTLPEAVPTS
;
A
#
# COMPACT_ATOMS: atom_id res chain seq x y z
N PRO A 1 4.53 -12.27 10.51
CA PRO A 1 5.19 -12.68 11.75
C PRO A 1 5.86 -14.03 11.59
N GLN A 2 6.98 -14.27 12.31
CA GLN A 2 7.73 -15.55 12.34
C GLN A 2 8.38 -15.98 11.00
N ILE A 3 8.33 -15.20 9.96
CA ILE A 3 9.09 -15.45 8.75
C ILE A 3 10.49 -14.84 8.89
N ARG A 4 11.52 -15.62 8.53
CA ARG A 4 12.90 -15.13 8.46
C ARG A 4 13.20 -14.68 7.05
N HIS A 5 13.70 -13.47 6.95
CA HIS A 5 14.05 -12.87 5.67
C HIS A 5 15.31 -11.99 5.81
N ARG A 6 15.96 -11.75 4.71
CA ARG A 6 17.00 -10.73 4.58
C ARG A 6 17.15 -10.33 3.12
N VAL A 7 17.62 -9.12 2.89
CA VAL A 7 18.10 -8.70 1.58
C VAL A 7 19.46 -9.33 1.36
N LEU A 8 19.61 -10.10 0.29
CA LEU A 8 20.88 -10.77 -0.07
C LEU A 8 21.73 -9.88 -0.96
N GLU A 9 21.09 -9.14 -1.86
CA GLU A 9 21.72 -8.26 -2.83
C GLU A 9 20.73 -7.15 -3.19
N SER A 10 21.23 -5.96 -3.45
CA SER A 10 20.43 -4.83 -3.94
C SER A 10 21.19 -4.11 -5.05
N GLY A 11 20.46 -3.62 -6.04
CA GLY A 11 21.01 -2.69 -7.04
C GLY A 11 21.13 -1.27 -6.47
N ASP A 12 21.82 -0.41 -7.22
CA ASP A 12 21.89 1.01 -6.89
C ASP A 12 20.49 1.64 -6.96
N GLY A 13 20.16 2.47 -5.97
CA GLY A 13 18.88 3.18 -5.90
C GLY A 13 17.68 2.34 -5.45
N LEU A 14 17.89 1.16 -4.80
CA LEU A 14 16.79 0.43 -4.18
C LEU A 14 16.16 1.28 -3.07
N GLU A 15 14.87 1.51 -3.19
CA GLU A 15 14.03 2.09 -2.14
C GLU A 15 13.02 1.04 -1.66
N VAL A 16 12.76 1.03 -0.36
CA VAL A 16 11.85 0.06 0.27
C VAL A 16 10.87 0.80 1.15
N VAL A 17 9.57 0.58 0.93
CA VAL A 17 8.53 0.96 1.86
C VAL A 17 8.21 -0.24 2.74
N GLU A 18 8.50 -0.14 4.04
CA GLU A 18 8.22 -1.18 5.01
C GLU A 18 7.06 -0.78 5.91
N LEU A 19 6.07 -1.65 6.00
CA LEU A 19 4.89 -1.45 6.82
C LEU A 19 4.77 -2.58 7.83
N GLY A 20 4.89 -2.27 9.10
CA GLY A 20 4.73 -3.20 10.21
C GLY A 20 3.38 -3.01 10.92
N CYS A 21 2.64 -4.09 11.13
CA CYS A 21 1.40 -4.10 11.88
C CYS A 21 1.28 -5.39 12.72
N PRO A 22 0.93 -5.29 14.02
CA PRO A 22 0.77 -4.08 14.82
C PRO A 22 2.09 -3.32 15.05
N ALA A 23 2.01 -2.06 15.48
CA ALA A 23 3.20 -1.24 15.72
C ALA A 23 4.14 -1.85 16.78
N GLU A 24 3.56 -2.44 17.83
CA GLU A 24 4.30 -3.25 18.80
C GLU A 24 4.36 -4.71 18.32
N HIS A 25 5.50 -5.12 17.82
CA HIS A 25 5.77 -6.51 17.46
C HIS A 25 7.23 -6.85 17.77
N GLU A 26 7.44 -8.11 18.14
CA GLU A 26 8.79 -8.61 18.41
C GLU A 26 9.51 -8.82 17.07
N THR A 27 10.65 -8.16 16.90
CA THR A 27 11.58 -8.40 15.79
C THR A 27 12.80 -9.12 16.32
N LEU A 28 12.98 -10.37 15.90
CA LEU A 28 14.10 -11.21 16.31
C LEU A 28 15.16 -11.23 15.21
N ALA A 29 16.39 -10.89 15.55
CA ALA A 29 17.53 -11.06 14.65
C ALA A 29 18.16 -12.46 14.84
N ASP A 30 18.36 -13.18 13.73
CA ASP A 30 19.07 -14.46 13.71
C ASP A 30 20.29 -14.32 12.80
N HIS A 31 21.48 -14.27 13.40
CA HIS A 31 22.74 -14.11 12.69
C HIS A 31 23.41 -15.44 12.33
N THR A 32 22.86 -16.56 12.78
CA THR A 32 23.48 -17.88 12.67
C THR A 32 22.87 -18.76 11.60
N MET A 33 21.63 -18.51 11.20
CA MET A 33 20.97 -19.29 10.18
C MET A 33 21.44 -18.91 8.79
N PRO A 34 22.00 -19.85 8.00
CA PRO A 34 22.31 -19.59 6.60
C PRO A 34 21.03 -19.43 5.77
N LEU A 35 20.99 -18.40 4.93
CA LEU A 35 19.93 -18.16 3.94
C LEU A 35 20.55 -18.14 2.53
N PRO A 36 19.82 -18.66 1.54
CA PRO A 36 18.52 -19.33 1.60
C PRO A 36 18.61 -20.73 2.25
N THR A 37 17.49 -21.16 2.86
CA THR A 37 17.44 -22.47 3.53
C THR A 37 17.29 -23.65 2.56
N GLY A 38 16.98 -23.39 1.30
CA GLY A 38 16.67 -24.40 0.29
C GLY A 38 15.31 -25.09 0.50
N ARG A 39 14.52 -24.68 1.49
CA ARG A 39 13.18 -25.19 1.75
C ARG A 39 12.14 -24.27 1.12
N LEU A 40 11.27 -24.86 0.28
CA LEU A 40 10.10 -24.20 -0.26
C LEU A 40 8.87 -24.66 0.55
N LEU A 41 8.21 -23.74 1.21
CA LEU A 41 7.03 -23.95 2.04
C LEU A 41 5.94 -22.94 1.64
N PRO A 42 5.38 -23.05 0.42
CA PRO A 42 4.49 -22.03 -0.14
C PRO A 42 3.19 -21.85 0.67
N ASP A 43 2.71 -22.91 1.30
CA ASP A 43 1.45 -22.91 2.05
C ASP A 43 1.64 -22.76 3.57
N LYS A 44 2.88 -22.45 4.01
CA LYS A 44 3.13 -22.32 5.44
C LYS A 44 2.41 -21.09 6.00
N ASP A 45 1.64 -21.34 7.04
CA ASP A 45 1.05 -20.29 7.88
C ASP A 45 2.07 -19.75 8.89
N PHE A 46 2.11 -18.42 9.02
CA PHE A 46 2.99 -17.69 9.92
C PHE A 46 2.15 -16.87 10.91
N GLY A 47 1.36 -17.55 11.74
CA GLY A 47 0.48 -16.89 12.72
C GLY A 47 -0.72 -16.20 12.09
N GLY A 48 -1.41 -16.90 11.19
CA GLY A 48 -2.58 -16.39 10.45
C GLY A 48 -2.24 -15.65 9.16
N GLN A 49 -0.97 -15.60 8.79
CA GLN A 49 -0.52 -14.93 7.57
C GLN A 49 0.28 -15.89 6.69
N ARG A 50 0.20 -15.69 5.39
CA ARG A 50 0.99 -16.45 4.41
C ARG A 50 1.93 -15.52 3.65
N PHE A 51 3.02 -16.07 3.17
CA PHE A 51 3.91 -15.33 2.28
C PHE A 51 3.21 -15.04 0.95
N VAL A 52 3.37 -13.83 0.46
CA VAL A 52 2.95 -13.42 -0.89
C VAL A 52 4.12 -12.74 -1.59
N PHE A 53 4.27 -13.04 -2.84
CA PHE A 53 5.11 -12.31 -3.78
C PHE A 53 4.20 -11.76 -4.88
N HIS A 54 4.40 -10.51 -5.24
CA HIS A 54 3.65 -9.83 -6.28
C HIS A 54 4.63 -9.35 -7.36
N ASP A 55 4.43 -9.79 -8.58
CA ASP A 55 5.13 -9.29 -9.76
C ASP A 55 4.27 -8.23 -10.44
N ALA A 56 4.77 -7.01 -10.47
CA ALA A 56 4.05 -5.88 -11.06
C ALA A 56 3.81 -6.03 -12.57
N SER A 57 4.65 -6.78 -13.27
CA SER A 57 4.54 -7.01 -14.71
C SER A 57 3.43 -7.99 -15.09
N GLU A 58 3.04 -8.86 -14.16
CA GLU A 58 2.00 -9.87 -14.33
C GLU A 58 0.65 -9.45 -13.72
N ALA A 59 0.56 -8.24 -13.18
CA ALA A 59 -0.61 -7.79 -12.44
C ALA A 59 -1.69 -7.19 -13.33
N ASP A 60 -2.92 -7.60 -13.09
CA ASP A 60 -4.10 -7.00 -13.71
C ASP A 60 -4.50 -5.70 -13.02
N TRP A 61 -5.07 -4.79 -13.80
CA TRP A 61 -5.65 -3.56 -13.30
C TRP A 61 -7.17 -3.69 -13.21
N HIS A 62 -7.74 -3.21 -12.11
CA HIS A 62 -9.16 -3.26 -11.80
C HIS A 62 -9.69 -1.86 -11.46
N PRO A 63 -10.98 -1.57 -11.64
CA PRO A 63 -11.57 -0.30 -11.20
C PRO A 63 -11.31 -0.06 -9.70
N TRP A 64 -10.79 1.12 -9.36
CA TRP A 64 -10.56 1.50 -7.97
C TRP A 64 -11.85 2.00 -7.30
N ARG A 65 -11.79 2.28 -5.99
CA ARG A 65 -12.92 2.85 -5.23
C ARG A 65 -13.38 4.23 -5.73
N PHE A 66 -12.58 4.89 -6.56
CA PHE A 66 -12.92 6.15 -7.20
C PHE A 66 -13.03 5.99 -8.71
N ASP A 67 -14.17 6.42 -9.27
CA ASP A 67 -14.42 6.36 -10.72
C ASP A 67 -13.31 7.09 -11.51
N GLY A 68 -12.90 6.48 -12.62
CA GLY A 68 -11.84 7.01 -13.47
C GLY A 68 -10.43 6.75 -12.96
N PHE A 69 -10.30 5.93 -11.92
CA PHE A 69 -9.04 5.38 -11.43
C PHE A 69 -9.09 3.86 -11.46
N GLU A 70 -7.93 3.24 -11.53
CA GLU A 70 -7.75 1.79 -11.47
C GLU A 70 -6.64 1.43 -10.47
N TYR A 71 -6.65 0.19 -9.99
CA TYR A 71 -5.64 -0.32 -9.08
C TYR A 71 -5.17 -1.70 -9.47
N ARG A 72 -3.97 -2.05 -9.05
CA ARG A 72 -3.47 -3.42 -8.97
C ARG A 72 -3.33 -3.83 -7.51
N ASP A 73 -3.79 -5.03 -7.19
CA ASP A 73 -3.72 -5.58 -5.84
C ASP A 73 -2.37 -6.28 -5.64
N ILE A 74 -1.72 -6.02 -4.51
CA ILE A 74 -0.47 -6.71 -4.13
C ILE A 74 -0.74 -8.06 -3.45
N GLY A 75 -2.01 -8.35 -3.11
CA GLY A 75 -2.44 -9.64 -2.57
C GLY A 75 -2.30 -9.77 -1.05
N ILE A 76 -2.01 -8.68 -0.35
CA ILE A 76 -1.84 -8.69 1.12
C ILE A 76 -3.15 -9.05 1.82
N GLY A 77 -4.29 -8.50 1.40
CA GLY A 77 -5.60 -8.80 1.98
C GLY A 77 -5.91 -10.30 1.97
N ARG A 78 -5.68 -10.95 0.84
CA ARG A 78 -5.91 -12.39 0.67
C ARG A 78 -5.05 -13.27 1.61
N VAL A 79 -3.84 -12.84 1.94
CA VAL A 79 -2.92 -13.64 2.78
C VAL A 79 -2.95 -13.25 4.25
N THR A 80 -3.72 -12.21 4.61
CA THR A 80 -3.90 -11.71 5.98
C THR A 80 -5.35 -11.77 6.45
N ASP A 81 -6.21 -12.46 5.72
CA ASP A 81 -7.65 -12.58 5.99
C ASP A 81 -8.34 -11.20 6.12
N GLY A 82 -7.99 -10.29 5.20
CA GLY A 82 -8.57 -8.94 5.15
C GLY A 82 -8.05 -7.95 6.20
N LEU A 83 -7.00 -8.30 6.95
CA LEU A 83 -6.42 -7.40 7.95
C LEU A 83 -5.94 -6.09 7.34
N ALA A 84 -5.28 -6.15 6.18
CA ALA A 84 -4.76 -4.98 5.49
C ALA A 84 -4.93 -5.09 3.98
N GLY A 85 -5.22 -3.98 3.31
CA GLY A 85 -5.15 -3.84 1.86
C GLY A 85 -3.91 -3.07 1.46
N VAL A 86 -3.21 -3.54 0.43
CA VAL A 86 -2.10 -2.81 -0.18
C VAL A 86 -2.28 -2.85 -1.70
N ARG A 87 -2.40 -1.67 -2.30
CA ARG A 87 -2.73 -1.49 -3.71
C ARG A 87 -1.86 -0.40 -4.31
N VAL A 88 -1.63 -0.49 -5.61
CA VAL A 88 -1.11 0.64 -6.37
C VAL A 88 -2.23 1.18 -7.23
N ALA A 89 -2.62 2.42 -7.02
CA ALA A 89 -3.68 3.10 -7.76
C ALA A 89 -3.10 4.12 -8.74
N ARG A 90 -3.80 4.35 -9.87
CA ARG A 90 -3.43 5.35 -10.88
C ARG A 90 -4.65 5.91 -11.61
N PRO A 91 -4.54 7.06 -12.28
CA PRO A 91 -5.55 7.55 -13.20
C PRO A 91 -5.84 6.57 -14.35
N ALA A 92 -7.13 6.44 -14.71
CA ALA A 92 -7.62 5.63 -15.83
C ALA A 92 -8.72 6.39 -16.62
N GLY A 93 -8.60 7.71 -16.71
CA GLY A 93 -9.54 8.58 -17.41
C GLY A 93 -9.97 9.81 -16.64
N ALA A 94 -9.80 9.82 -15.32
CA ALA A 94 -9.97 11.01 -14.49
C ALA A 94 -8.64 11.41 -13.86
N LEU A 95 -8.45 12.72 -13.61
CA LEU A 95 -7.28 13.29 -12.94
C LEU A 95 -7.64 13.88 -11.58
N ALA A 96 -8.82 13.55 -11.07
CA ALA A 96 -9.28 13.92 -9.74
C ALA A 96 -10.25 12.88 -9.19
N THR A 97 -10.18 12.63 -7.89
CA THR A 97 -11.17 11.83 -7.18
C THR A 97 -12.33 12.71 -6.70
N PRO A 98 -13.53 12.16 -6.50
CA PRO A 98 -14.56 12.88 -5.75
C PRO A 98 -14.06 13.13 -4.32
N ARG A 99 -14.59 14.19 -3.69
CA ARG A 99 -14.40 14.39 -2.26
C ARG A 99 -15.17 13.32 -1.49
N SER A 100 -14.49 12.61 -0.62
CA SER A 100 -15.06 11.49 0.13
C SER A 100 -14.37 11.34 1.49
N SER A 101 -15.01 10.64 2.38
CA SER A 101 -14.44 10.21 3.66
C SER A 101 -14.45 8.68 3.76
N HIS A 102 -13.88 8.11 4.80
CA HIS A 102 -13.86 6.68 5.03
C HIS A 102 -14.04 6.32 6.51
N ASP A 103 -14.46 5.09 6.75
CA ASP A 103 -14.62 4.52 8.10
C ASP A 103 -13.49 3.55 8.49
N ALA A 104 -12.48 3.37 7.65
CA ALA A 104 -11.32 2.54 7.96
C ALA A 104 -10.52 3.09 9.16
N GLU A 105 -9.85 2.21 9.88
CA GLU A 105 -8.97 2.61 10.99
C GLU A 105 -7.75 3.40 10.50
N PHE A 106 -7.26 3.04 9.30
CA PHE A 106 -6.05 3.60 8.74
C PHE A 106 -6.14 3.65 7.21
N VAL A 107 -5.87 4.79 6.65
CA VAL A 107 -5.62 4.98 5.21
C VAL A 107 -4.32 5.77 5.07
N PHE A 108 -3.33 5.15 4.45
CA PHE A 108 -2.03 5.73 4.19
C PHE A 108 -1.78 5.77 2.70
N GLY A 109 -1.30 6.90 2.21
CA GLY A 109 -0.86 7.09 0.85
C GLY A 109 0.63 7.40 0.77
N PHE A 110 1.31 6.79 -0.22
CA PHE A 110 2.68 7.11 -0.59
C PHE A 110 2.72 7.33 -2.10
N VAL A 111 3.20 8.49 -2.53
CA VAL A 111 3.32 8.82 -3.96
C VAL A 111 4.51 8.10 -4.55
N LEU A 112 4.24 7.15 -5.45
CA LEU A 112 5.27 6.33 -6.12
C LEU A 112 5.84 7.02 -7.37
N SER A 113 5.04 7.83 -8.06
CA SER A 113 5.45 8.60 -9.23
C SER A 113 4.45 9.71 -9.53
N GLY A 114 4.88 10.69 -10.30
CA GLY A 114 4.04 11.83 -10.68
C GLY A 114 3.73 12.74 -9.50
N SER A 115 2.61 13.47 -9.62
CA SER A 115 2.15 14.37 -8.56
C SER A 115 0.63 14.46 -8.51
N CYS A 116 0.12 14.91 -7.37
CA CYS A 116 -1.28 15.30 -7.20
C CYS A 116 -1.38 16.46 -6.20
N ARG A 117 -2.55 17.03 -6.07
CA ARG A 117 -2.90 17.96 -4.99
C ARG A 117 -3.80 17.23 -4.00
N LEU A 118 -3.36 17.17 -2.75
CA LEU A 118 -4.16 16.65 -1.63
C LEU A 118 -4.99 17.78 -1.03
N ASP A 119 -6.29 17.67 -1.16
CA ASP A 119 -7.26 18.63 -0.64
C ASP A 119 -8.01 17.98 0.54
N VAL A 120 -7.77 18.48 1.75
CA VAL A 120 -8.32 17.93 3.01
C VAL A 120 -9.16 19.01 3.69
N ASP A 121 -10.31 18.62 4.22
CA ASP A 121 -11.19 19.56 4.93
C ASP A 121 -10.46 20.28 6.07
N GLY A 122 -10.64 21.59 6.10
CA GLY A 122 -10.06 22.47 7.11
C GLY A 122 -8.57 22.78 6.92
N ARG A 123 -7.96 22.41 5.80
CA ARG A 123 -6.57 22.72 5.45
C ARG A 123 -6.47 23.36 4.07
N ALA A 124 -5.40 24.09 3.85
CA ALA A 124 -5.03 24.50 2.49
C ALA A 124 -4.59 23.26 1.71
N PRO A 125 -4.96 23.15 0.42
CA PRO A 125 -4.48 22.06 -0.42
C PRO A 125 -2.96 22.07 -0.54
N GLU A 126 -2.36 20.90 -0.50
CA GLU A 126 -0.91 20.70 -0.59
C GLU A 126 -0.55 19.91 -1.86
N GLU A 127 0.52 20.30 -2.53
CA GLU A 127 1.09 19.53 -3.62
C GLU A 127 1.87 18.34 -3.06
N MET A 128 1.58 17.16 -3.58
CA MET A 128 2.23 15.88 -3.23
C MET A 128 3.01 15.39 -4.44
N VAL A 129 4.28 15.11 -4.26
CA VAL A 129 5.18 14.60 -5.30
C VAL A 129 5.76 13.25 -4.92
N GLU A 130 6.49 12.61 -5.83
CA GLU A 130 7.17 11.33 -5.58
C GLU A 130 7.96 11.36 -4.25
N GLY A 131 7.74 10.34 -3.43
CA GLY A 131 8.31 10.21 -2.09
C GLY A 131 7.46 10.77 -0.96
N ASP A 132 6.46 11.59 -1.25
CA ASP A 132 5.58 12.17 -0.22
C ASP A 132 4.56 11.15 0.31
N THR A 133 4.18 11.36 1.57
CA THR A 133 3.23 10.48 2.27
C THR A 133 2.14 11.27 2.97
N PHE A 134 0.99 10.63 3.13
CA PHE A 134 -0.09 11.17 3.94
C PHE A 134 -0.88 10.07 4.66
N VAL A 135 -1.52 10.44 5.75
CA VAL A 135 -2.51 9.62 6.45
C VAL A 135 -3.81 10.39 6.54
N ILE A 136 -4.90 9.77 6.15
CA ILE A 136 -6.23 10.34 6.30
C ILE A 136 -6.90 9.67 7.51
N PRO A 137 -7.23 10.42 8.57
CA PRO A 137 -8.00 9.90 9.69
C PRO A 137 -9.44 9.57 9.29
N ARG A 138 -10.05 8.63 10.02
CA ARG A 138 -11.46 8.26 9.86
C ARG A 138 -12.36 9.49 9.86
N GLY A 139 -13.30 9.53 8.91
CA GLY A 139 -14.31 10.57 8.81
C GLY A 139 -13.81 11.92 8.29
N LEU A 140 -12.51 12.09 8.07
CA LEU A 140 -11.97 13.31 7.48
C LEU A 140 -12.19 13.27 5.96
N ALA A 141 -12.87 14.27 5.42
CA ALA A 141 -13.11 14.35 3.98
C ALA A 141 -11.88 14.87 3.24
N TYR A 142 -11.56 14.22 2.11
CA TYR A 142 -10.43 14.57 1.26
C TYR A 142 -10.72 14.30 -0.20
N ALA A 143 -9.89 14.84 -1.07
CA ALA A 143 -9.84 14.53 -2.49
C ALA A 143 -8.39 14.59 -2.97
N LEU A 144 -8.08 13.79 -3.98
CA LEU A 144 -6.86 13.93 -4.78
C LEU A 144 -7.26 14.66 -6.06
N THR A 145 -6.66 15.81 -6.34
CA THR A 145 -6.97 16.63 -7.50
C THR A 145 -5.70 16.92 -8.29
N ASP A 146 -5.84 17.41 -9.51
CA ASP A 146 -4.71 17.77 -10.37
C ASP A 146 -3.66 16.64 -10.50
N CYS A 147 -4.12 15.37 -10.48
CA CYS A 147 -3.22 14.23 -10.66
C CYS A 147 -2.58 14.29 -12.04
N THR A 148 -1.27 14.06 -12.11
CA THR A 148 -0.58 13.89 -13.40
C THR A 148 -0.93 12.54 -14.02
N VAL A 149 -0.75 12.40 -15.32
CA VAL A 149 -1.11 11.15 -16.04
C VAL A 149 -0.26 9.95 -15.63
N ASP A 150 0.93 10.20 -15.10
CA ASP A 150 1.88 9.22 -14.58
C ASP A 150 1.80 9.07 -13.06
N PHE A 151 0.83 9.71 -12.42
CA PHE A 151 0.62 9.58 -10.98
C PHE A 151 0.36 8.13 -10.58
N GLN A 152 1.09 7.64 -9.59
CA GLN A 152 0.86 6.37 -8.94
C GLN A 152 0.92 6.52 -7.42
N LEU A 153 -0.05 5.94 -6.75
CA LEU A 153 -0.20 5.98 -5.31
C LEU A 153 -0.14 4.56 -4.73
N LEU A 154 0.78 4.31 -3.80
CA LEU A 154 0.66 3.16 -2.91
C LEU A 154 -0.42 3.47 -1.87
N ASP A 155 -1.53 2.74 -1.94
CA ASP A 155 -2.69 2.87 -1.06
C ASP A 155 -2.70 1.72 -0.07
N VAL A 156 -2.53 2.03 1.21
CA VAL A 156 -2.53 1.07 2.30
C VAL A 156 -3.70 1.33 3.23
N THR A 157 -4.46 0.30 3.49
CA THR A 157 -5.70 0.39 4.28
C THR A 157 -5.76 -0.66 5.37
N LEU A 158 -6.32 -0.30 6.51
CA LEU A 158 -6.71 -1.21 7.59
C LEU A 158 -8.17 -0.92 7.98
N PRO A 159 -9.06 -1.90 7.83
CA PRO A 159 -8.89 -3.20 7.15
C PRO A 159 -8.74 -3.07 5.62
N GLU A 160 -8.61 -4.21 4.91
CA GLU A 160 -8.56 -4.24 3.44
C GLU A 160 -9.75 -3.54 2.78
N ALA A 161 -10.94 -3.80 3.28
CA ALA A 161 -12.16 -3.17 2.80
C ALA A 161 -12.31 -1.76 3.38
N VAL A 162 -12.42 -0.76 2.53
CA VAL A 162 -12.62 0.64 2.90
C VAL A 162 -13.98 1.10 2.40
N PRO A 163 -15.01 1.11 3.24
CA PRO A 163 -16.25 1.79 2.91
C PRO A 163 -15.99 3.29 2.76
N THR A 164 -16.27 3.83 1.59
CA THR A 164 -16.19 5.26 1.28
C THR A 164 -17.60 5.86 1.21
N SER A 165 -17.75 7.08 1.70
CA SER A 165 -19.00 7.84 1.70
C SER A 165 -18.78 9.26 1.16
#